data_13fe63614bd0e702d383eca52ff8c165
#
_entry.id   13fe63614bd0e702d383eca52ff8c165
#
_cell.length_a   1.000
_cell.length_b   1.000
_cell.length_c   1.000
_cell.angle_alpha   90.00
_cell.angle_beta   90.00
_cell.angle_gamma   90.00
#
_symmetry.space_group_name_H-M   'P 1'
#
loop_
_entity.id
_entity.type
_entity.pdbx_description
1 polymer ?
#
loop_
_entity_poly.entity_id
_entity_poly.type
_entity_poly.pdbx_seq_one_letter_code
_entity_poly.pdbx_strand_id
1 'polypeptide(L)'
;MDTLNPNPVGADVTLLPDWLDPAPRKPSAEGKALVLVQYEQVFMRAIESIAHGMSLSQVLRDDQREIDYNDFYRWIKKDPTRKQLFDEAQEMRTEFMAGEILEIADAEDSIEDVNRSKLKIDTRKWLMGAHNRKKYGATTNIEMTGGISIVSALAAANSRIIDADVTDVEPK
;
A
#
# COMPACT_ATOMS: atom_id res chain seq x y z
N MET A 1 -62.62 41.94 -15.12
CA MET A 1 -61.54 42.30 -14.20
C MET A 1 -60.74 41.03 -13.89
N ASP A 2 -59.78 40.78 -14.78
CA ASP A 2 -58.95 39.59 -14.68
C ASP A 2 -57.83 39.83 -13.70
N THR A 3 -57.79 39.11 -12.62
CA THR A 3 -56.66 39.11 -11.72
C THR A 3 -55.62 38.15 -12.23
N LEU A 4 -54.60 38.67 -12.90
CA LEU A 4 -53.35 37.99 -13.21
C LEU A 4 -52.71 37.45 -11.94
N ASN A 5 -52.62 36.14 -11.89
CA ASN A 5 -51.81 35.44 -10.87
C ASN A 5 -50.32 35.43 -11.34
N PRO A 6 -49.40 36.14 -10.65
CA PRO A 6 -48.02 36.24 -11.08
C PRO A 6 -47.13 35.24 -10.32
N ASN A 7 -47.47 33.97 -10.32
CA ASN A 7 -46.55 33.00 -9.74
C ASN A 7 -46.42 31.74 -10.61
N PRO A 8 -45.49 31.68 -11.55
CA PRO A 8 -45.12 30.40 -12.12
C PRO A 8 -44.34 29.63 -11.04
N VAL A 9 -45.09 28.85 -10.27
CA VAL A 9 -44.55 27.90 -9.32
C VAL A 9 -43.72 26.86 -10.06
N GLY A 10 -42.51 26.65 -9.59
CA GLY A 10 -41.79 25.42 -9.78
C GLY A 10 -41.09 25.29 -11.12
N ALA A 11 -40.06 26.09 -11.33
CA ALA A 11 -38.97 25.58 -12.15
C ALA A 11 -38.40 24.36 -11.41
N ASP A 12 -38.69 23.19 -11.98
CA ASP A 12 -38.17 21.92 -11.50
C ASP A 12 -36.63 22.02 -11.56
N VAL A 13 -35.98 22.13 -10.42
CA VAL A 13 -34.52 22.29 -10.28
C VAL A 13 -33.79 21.07 -10.82
N THR A 14 -34.52 20.01 -11.14
CA THR A 14 -33.99 18.74 -11.67
C THR A 14 -33.66 18.78 -13.16
N LEU A 15 -33.91 19.89 -13.85
CA LEU A 15 -33.66 20.04 -15.28
C LEU A 15 -32.51 20.99 -15.64
N LEU A 16 -31.65 21.30 -14.68
CA LEU A 16 -30.44 22.06 -14.99
C LEU A 16 -29.46 21.15 -15.78
N PRO A 17 -28.90 21.63 -16.89
CA PRO A 17 -27.89 20.86 -17.62
C PRO A 17 -26.70 20.54 -16.70
N ASP A 18 -26.09 19.36 -16.88
CA ASP A 18 -24.96 18.87 -16.06
C ASP A 18 -23.80 19.88 -15.93
N TRP A 19 -23.63 20.77 -16.92
CA TRP A 19 -22.61 21.83 -16.86
C TRP A 19 -22.99 23.00 -15.93
N LEU A 20 -24.23 23.06 -15.48
CA LEU A 20 -24.74 24.07 -14.52
C LEU A 20 -24.80 23.53 -13.09
N ASP A 21 -24.49 22.25 -12.87
CA ASP A 21 -24.39 21.71 -11.54
C ASP A 21 -23.36 22.51 -10.71
N PRO A 22 -23.75 23.05 -9.55
CA PRO A 22 -22.80 23.74 -8.72
C PRO A 22 -21.68 22.81 -8.35
N ALA A 23 -20.45 23.19 -8.69
CA ALA A 23 -19.25 22.41 -8.33
C ALA A 23 -19.35 21.95 -6.87
N PRO A 24 -18.97 20.69 -6.55
CA PRO A 24 -19.12 20.14 -5.21
C PRO A 24 -18.52 21.11 -4.19
N ARG A 25 -19.35 21.58 -3.27
CA ARG A 25 -18.93 22.56 -2.26
C ARG A 25 -17.84 21.92 -1.41
N LYS A 26 -16.71 22.59 -1.28
CA LYS A 26 -15.68 22.16 -0.34
C LYS A 26 -16.30 21.97 1.05
N PRO A 27 -16.06 20.85 1.73
CA PRO A 27 -16.66 20.60 3.03
C PRO A 27 -16.31 21.73 4.00
N SER A 28 -17.27 22.15 4.81
CA SER A 28 -17.09 23.15 5.87
C SER A 28 -16.05 22.67 6.88
N ALA A 29 -15.54 23.57 7.73
CA ALA A 29 -14.62 23.19 8.80
C ALA A 29 -15.24 22.14 9.74
N GLU A 30 -16.53 22.26 10.04
CA GLU A 30 -17.29 21.28 10.85
C GLU A 30 -17.41 19.93 10.12
N GLY A 31 -17.70 19.93 8.83
CA GLY A 31 -17.75 18.71 8.03
C GLY A 31 -16.40 17.97 8.00
N LYS A 32 -15.29 18.71 7.91
CA LYS A 32 -13.94 18.11 7.98
C LYS A 32 -13.66 17.53 9.37
N ALA A 33 -14.05 18.21 10.44
CA ALA A 33 -13.87 17.72 11.81
C ALA A 33 -14.67 16.43 12.02
N LEU A 34 -15.91 16.35 11.54
CA LEU A 34 -16.73 15.15 11.62
C LEU A 34 -16.10 13.96 10.89
N VAL A 35 -15.57 14.18 9.68
CA VAL A 35 -14.87 13.15 8.92
C VAL A 35 -13.64 12.63 9.68
N LEU A 36 -12.87 13.51 10.32
CA LEU A 36 -11.70 13.10 11.09
C LEU A 36 -12.09 12.24 12.30
N VAL A 37 -13.17 12.59 13.02
CA VAL A 37 -13.68 11.77 14.13
C VAL A 37 -14.13 10.40 13.64
N GLN A 38 -14.78 10.33 12.49
CA GLN A 38 -15.16 9.06 11.87
C GLN A 38 -13.93 8.23 11.50
N TYR A 39 -12.90 8.86 10.93
CA TYR A 39 -11.65 8.18 10.57
C TYR A 39 -10.94 7.57 11.79
N GLU A 40 -10.87 8.30 12.91
CA GLU A 40 -10.28 7.77 14.15
C GLU A 40 -11.04 6.54 14.68
N GLN A 41 -12.38 6.59 14.69
CA GLN A 41 -13.20 5.46 15.15
C GLN A 41 -13.03 4.23 14.26
N VAL A 42 -13.02 4.44 12.93
CA VAL A 42 -12.82 3.35 11.97
C VAL A 42 -11.39 2.80 12.04
N PHE A 43 -10.40 3.69 12.28
CA PHE A 43 -9.00 3.31 12.36
C PHE A 43 -8.74 2.33 13.50
N MET A 44 -9.24 2.61 14.71
CA MET A 44 -9.04 1.73 15.86
C MET A 44 -9.60 0.33 15.58
N ARG A 45 -10.82 0.25 15.01
CA ARG A 45 -11.42 -1.02 14.60
C ARG A 45 -10.67 -1.69 13.45
N ALA A 46 -10.16 -0.90 12.50
CA ALA A 46 -9.40 -1.43 11.38
C ALA A 46 -8.09 -2.08 11.83
N ILE A 47 -7.36 -1.46 12.76
CA ILE A 47 -6.13 -2.03 13.34
C ILE A 47 -6.40 -3.40 13.93
N GLU A 48 -7.44 -3.52 14.76
CA GLU A 48 -7.83 -4.80 15.38
C GLU A 48 -8.23 -5.85 14.33
N SER A 49 -9.09 -5.49 13.39
CA SER A 49 -9.54 -6.40 12.34
C SER A 49 -8.41 -6.86 11.41
N ILE A 50 -7.47 -5.97 11.10
CA ILE A 50 -6.29 -6.29 10.29
C ILE A 50 -5.40 -7.27 11.05
N ALA A 51 -5.14 -7.05 12.32
CA ALA A 51 -4.36 -7.97 13.15
C ALA A 51 -4.95 -9.39 13.15
N HIS A 52 -6.28 -9.52 13.03
CA HIS A 52 -7.00 -10.79 12.92
C HIS A 52 -7.18 -11.29 11.47
N GLY A 53 -6.37 -10.85 10.54
CA GLY A 53 -6.30 -11.40 9.19
C GLY A 53 -7.08 -10.65 8.10
N MET A 54 -7.95 -9.69 8.44
CA MET A 54 -8.71 -8.92 7.45
C MET A 54 -7.82 -7.95 6.68
N SER A 55 -8.19 -7.64 5.43
CA SER A 55 -7.55 -6.56 4.70
C SER A 55 -8.24 -5.22 4.99
N LEU A 56 -7.49 -4.10 4.87
CA LEU A 56 -8.08 -2.77 5.03
C LEU A 56 -9.30 -2.55 4.11
N SER A 57 -9.23 -3.04 2.86
CA SER A 57 -10.35 -2.94 1.92
C SER A 57 -11.58 -3.74 2.33
N GLN A 58 -11.41 -4.87 3.03
CA GLN A 58 -12.53 -5.61 3.61
C GLN A 58 -13.15 -4.82 4.76
N VAL A 59 -12.33 -4.35 5.70
CA VAL A 59 -12.82 -3.56 6.84
C VAL A 59 -13.62 -2.35 6.41
N LEU A 60 -13.14 -1.59 5.41
CA LEU A 60 -13.84 -0.42 4.90
C LEU A 60 -15.13 -0.77 4.15
N ARG A 61 -15.19 -1.92 3.49
CA ARG A 61 -16.39 -2.39 2.80
C ARG A 61 -17.47 -2.84 3.77
N ASP A 62 -17.04 -3.44 4.89
CA ASP A 62 -17.96 -3.92 5.94
C ASP A 62 -18.43 -2.76 6.84
N ASP A 63 -17.79 -1.58 6.74
CA ASP A 63 -18.25 -0.38 7.42
C ASP A 63 -19.43 0.24 6.69
N GLN A 64 -20.48 0.58 7.42
CA GLN A 64 -21.68 1.24 6.89
C GLN A 64 -21.41 2.69 6.41
N ARG A 65 -20.23 3.24 6.72
CA ARG A 65 -19.82 4.58 6.33
C ARG A 65 -19.13 4.49 4.96
N GLU A 66 -19.50 5.36 4.04
CA GLU A 66 -18.85 5.49 2.74
C GLU A 66 -17.49 6.18 2.89
N ILE A 67 -16.48 5.42 3.30
CA ILE A 67 -15.11 5.91 3.46
C ILE A 67 -14.31 5.52 2.22
N ASP A 68 -13.79 6.51 1.51
CA ASP A 68 -12.87 6.26 0.40
C ASP A 68 -11.56 5.66 0.90
N TYR A 69 -11.15 4.54 0.28
CA TYR A 69 -9.94 3.82 0.64
C TYR A 69 -8.67 4.67 0.50
N ASN A 70 -8.57 5.43 -0.59
CA ASN A 70 -7.36 6.20 -0.88
C ASN A 70 -7.19 7.37 0.07
N ASP A 71 -8.29 8.05 0.40
CA ASP A 71 -8.29 9.18 1.33
C ASP A 71 -8.00 8.70 2.75
N PHE A 72 -8.59 7.59 3.17
CA PHE A 72 -8.33 6.99 4.47
C PHE A 72 -6.87 6.51 4.58
N TYR A 73 -6.35 5.85 3.56
CA TYR A 73 -4.97 5.38 3.55
C TYR A 73 -3.96 6.53 3.55
N ARG A 74 -4.22 7.62 2.81
CA ARG A 74 -3.41 8.84 2.88
C ARG A 74 -3.45 9.47 4.27
N TRP A 75 -4.61 9.48 4.91
CA TRP A 75 -4.77 9.99 6.25
C TRP A 75 -3.99 9.16 7.29
N ILE A 76 -3.98 7.83 7.18
CA ILE A 76 -3.13 6.96 8.00
C ILE A 76 -1.66 7.33 7.82
N LYS A 77 -1.19 7.43 6.57
CA LYS A 77 0.22 7.70 6.27
C LYS A 77 0.70 9.10 6.68
N LYS A 78 -0.21 10.06 6.84
CA LYS A 78 0.13 11.44 7.18
C LYS A 78 0.66 11.58 8.61
N ASP A 79 0.26 10.71 9.51
CA ASP A 79 0.67 10.72 10.91
C ASP A 79 1.63 9.54 11.20
N PRO A 80 2.83 9.79 11.74
CA PRO A 80 3.80 8.74 12.01
C PRO A 80 3.28 7.67 12.98
N THR A 81 2.52 8.08 14.01
CA THR A 81 1.98 7.17 15.03
C THR A 81 0.94 6.23 14.42
N ARG A 82 0.00 6.78 13.62
CA ARG A 82 -0.98 5.96 12.91
C ARG A 82 -0.33 5.00 11.93
N LYS A 83 0.68 5.50 11.20
CA LYS A 83 1.44 4.66 10.29
C LYS A 83 2.12 3.50 11.02
N GLN A 84 2.74 3.76 12.16
CA GLN A 84 3.40 2.72 12.96
C GLN A 84 2.39 1.66 13.43
N LEU A 85 1.27 2.06 14.00
CA LEU A 85 0.20 1.14 14.43
C LEU A 85 -0.34 0.31 13.27
N PHE A 86 -0.47 0.91 12.09
CA PHE A 86 -0.91 0.20 10.90
C PHE A 86 0.13 -0.82 10.43
N ASP A 87 1.42 -0.47 10.44
CA ASP A 87 2.51 -1.36 10.08
C ASP A 87 2.61 -2.54 11.08
N GLU A 88 2.47 -2.28 12.39
CA GLU A 88 2.40 -3.32 13.43
C GLU A 88 1.20 -4.27 13.22
N ALA A 89 0.02 -3.74 12.91
CA ALA A 89 -1.13 -4.57 12.60
C ALA A 89 -0.91 -5.46 11.36
N GLN A 90 -0.22 -4.94 10.34
CA GLN A 90 0.17 -5.73 9.16
C GLN A 90 1.17 -6.85 9.52
N GLU A 91 2.09 -6.60 10.45
CA GLU A 91 3.00 -7.64 10.95
C GLU A 91 2.22 -8.73 11.71
N MET A 92 1.31 -8.34 12.62
CA MET A 92 0.44 -9.28 13.33
C MET A 92 -0.42 -10.12 12.37
N ARG A 93 -0.91 -9.50 11.31
CA ARG A 93 -1.65 -10.21 10.25
C ARG A 93 -0.83 -11.32 9.61
N THR A 94 0.48 -11.12 9.42
CA THR A 94 1.34 -12.18 8.86
C THR A 94 1.50 -13.37 9.79
N GLU A 95 1.53 -13.14 11.11
CA GLU A 95 1.51 -14.22 12.11
C GLU A 95 0.18 -14.99 12.08
N PHE A 96 -0.93 -14.28 12.00
CA PHE A 96 -2.25 -14.90 11.86
C PHE A 96 -2.33 -15.79 10.61
N MET A 97 -1.83 -15.30 9.46
CA MET A 97 -1.76 -16.08 8.23
C MET A 97 -0.89 -17.33 8.35
N ALA A 98 0.18 -17.29 9.17
CA ALA A 98 1.01 -18.44 9.44
C ALA A 98 0.22 -19.55 10.19
N GLY A 99 -0.61 -19.16 11.17
CA GLY A 99 -1.53 -20.07 11.85
C GLY A 99 -2.55 -20.69 10.88
N GLU A 100 -3.18 -19.86 10.04
CA GLU A 100 -4.15 -20.34 9.04
C GLU A 100 -3.54 -21.35 8.04
N ILE A 101 -2.26 -21.23 7.69
CA ILE A 101 -1.59 -22.22 6.83
C ILE A 101 -1.58 -23.59 7.46
N LEU A 102 -1.30 -23.69 8.77
CA LEU A 102 -1.33 -24.95 9.50
C LEU A 102 -2.76 -25.51 9.56
N GLU A 103 -3.73 -24.66 9.89
CA GLU A 103 -5.14 -25.07 9.93
C GLU A 103 -5.61 -25.60 8.57
N ILE A 104 -5.24 -24.98 7.48
CA ILE A 104 -5.60 -25.44 6.12
C ILE A 104 -4.89 -26.76 5.80
N ALA A 105 -3.63 -26.92 6.24
CA ALA A 105 -2.87 -28.14 5.96
C ALA A 105 -3.42 -29.34 6.72
N ASP A 106 -3.89 -29.12 7.97
CA ASP A 106 -4.39 -30.15 8.87
C ASP A 106 -5.90 -30.42 8.72
N ALA A 107 -6.62 -29.59 7.94
CA ALA A 107 -8.05 -29.73 7.74
C ALA A 107 -8.39 -30.99 6.92
N GLU A 108 -9.43 -31.69 7.34
CA GLU A 108 -9.88 -32.93 6.67
C GLU A 108 -10.27 -32.70 5.21
N ASP A 109 -10.85 -31.54 4.89
CA ASP A 109 -11.22 -31.13 3.53
C ASP A 109 -10.01 -30.84 2.61
N SER A 110 -8.81 -30.71 3.18
CA SER A 110 -7.57 -30.59 2.40
C SER A 110 -7.25 -31.83 1.56
N ILE A 111 -7.76 -32.98 1.95
CA ILE A 111 -7.60 -34.25 1.22
C ILE A 111 -8.56 -34.28 0.02
N GLU A 112 -9.75 -33.69 0.14
CA GLU A 112 -10.78 -33.68 -0.91
C GLU A 112 -10.43 -32.72 -2.06
N ASP A 113 -9.84 -31.56 -1.75
CA ASP A 113 -9.40 -30.55 -2.75
C ASP A 113 -7.98 -30.03 -2.48
N VAL A 114 -7.01 -30.89 -2.74
CA VAL A 114 -5.57 -30.61 -2.57
C VAL A 114 -5.14 -29.36 -3.37
N ASN A 115 -5.67 -29.16 -4.58
CA ASN A 115 -5.27 -28.03 -5.42
C ASN A 115 -5.74 -26.71 -4.83
N ARG A 116 -6.96 -26.66 -4.30
CA ARG A 116 -7.51 -25.47 -3.65
C ARG A 116 -6.78 -25.15 -2.34
N SER A 117 -6.50 -26.15 -1.55
CA SER A 117 -5.74 -26.01 -0.28
C SER A 117 -4.32 -25.52 -0.56
N LYS A 118 -3.65 -26.10 -1.57
CA LYS A 118 -2.35 -25.63 -2.03
C LYS A 118 -2.38 -24.17 -2.49
N LEU A 119 -3.36 -23.78 -3.30
CA LEU A 119 -3.52 -22.40 -3.76
C LEU A 119 -3.69 -21.42 -2.58
N LYS A 120 -4.52 -21.79 -1.59
CA LYS A 120 -4.72 -20.98 -0.37
C LYS A 120 -3.40 -20.79 0.40
N ILE A 121 -2.62 -21.87 0.58
CA ILE A 121 -1.34 -21.86 1.27
C ILE A 121 -0.32 -21.02 0.50
N ASP A 122 -0.17 -21.24 -0.79
CA ASP A 122 0.81 -20.53 -1.62
C ASP A 122 0.52 -19.03 -1.67
N THR A 123 -0.76 -18.65 -1.77
CA THR A 123 -1.18 -17.24 -1.72
C THR A 123 -0.80 -16.60 -0.37
N ARG A 124 -1.04 -17.28 0.77
CA ARG A 124 -0.68 -16.76 2.09
C ARG A 124 0.83 -16.63 2.25
N LYS A 125 1.60 -17.62 1.83
CA LYS A 125 3.08 -17.57 1.84
C LYS A 125 3.59 -16.38 1.04
N TRP A 126 3.04 -16.13 -0.13
CA TRP A 126 3.42 -14.97 -0.95
C TRP A 126 3.10 -13.66 -0.25
N LEU A 127 1.89 -13.52 0.32
CA LEU A 127 1.49 -12.34 1.08
C LEU A 127 2.37 -12.10 2.30
N MET A 128 2.70 -13.14 3.06
CA MET A 128 3.60 -13.05 4.21
C MET A 128 4.97 -12.55 3.80
N GLY A 129 5.55 -13.08 2.72
CA GLY A 129 6.83 -12.61 2.17
C GLY A 129 6.78 -11.17 1.65
N ALA A 130 5.63 -10.72 1.12
CA ALA A 130 5.45 -9.35 0.64
C ALA A 130 5.30 -8.34 1.80
N HIS A 131 4.53 -8.69 2.84
CA HIS A 131 4.26 -7.80 3.99
C HIS A 131 5.37 -7.79 5.03
N ASN A 132 5.94 -8.94 5.33
CA ASN A 132 7.04 -9.06 6.29
C ASN A 132 8.23 -9.80 5.67
N ARG A 133 8.89 -9.12 4.73
CA ARG A 133 10.05 -9.67 4.02
C ARG A 133 11.19 -10.06 4.96
N LYS A 134 11.35 -9.35 6.07
CA LYS A 134 12.42 -9.61 7.03
C LYS A 134 12.30 -10.98 7.69
N LYS A 135 11.07 -11.42 7.99
CA LYS A 135 10.80 -12.70 8.67
C LYS A 135 10.47 -13.83 7.68
N TYR A 136 9.71 -13.53 6.63
CA TYR A 136 9.14 -14.52 5.71
C TYR A 136 9.58 -14.34 4.25
N GLY A 137 10.43 -13.35 3.95
CA GLY A 137 10.97 -13.19 2.60
C GLY A 137 11.98 -14.28 2.26
N ALA A 138 12.04 -14.67 0.99
CA ALA A 138 13.09 -15.54 0.51
C ALA A 138 14.45 -14.87 0.73
N THR A 139 15.28 -15.46 1.60
CA THR A 139 16.68 -15.06 1.79
C THR A 139 17.47 -15.58 0.61
N THR A 140 17.69 -14.73 -0.38
CA THR A 140 18.72 -15.02 -1.38
C THR A 140 20.04 -14.62 -0.74
N ASN A 141 20.76 -15.59 -0.17
CA ASN A 141 22.16 -15.39 0.19
C ASN A 141 22.92 -15.26 -1.13
N ILE A 142 23.13 -14.04 -1.58
CA ILE A 142 24.12 -13.75 -2.62
C ILE A 142 25.45 -13.80 -1.88
N GLU A 143 26.08 -14.97 -1.84
CA GLU A 143 27.49 -15.07 -1.52
C GLU A 143 28.25 -14.38 -2.65
N MET A 144 28.53 -13.12 -2.47
CA MET A 144 29.51 -12.43 -3.33
C MET A 144 30.90 -12.97 -2.99
N THR A 145 31.21 -14.18 -3.50
CA THR A 145 32.54 -14.81 -3.45
C THR A 145 33.56 -14.11 -4.35
N GLY A 146 33.20 -13.02 -4.97
CA GLY A 146 34.08 -12.15 -5.73
C GLY A 146 34.23 -10.80 -5.04
N GLY A 147 35.09 -10.71 -4.05
CA GLY A 147 35.55 -9.38 -3.58
C GLY A 147 36.22 -8.69 -4.78
N ILE A 148 35.54 -7.69 -5.37
CA ILE A 148 36.21 -6.77 -6.27
C ILE A 148 37.20 -5.98 -5.40
N SER A 149 38.41 -6.49 -5.28
CA SER A 149 39.47 -5.77 -4.62
C SER A 149 39.81 -4.55 -5.48
N ILE A 150 39.36 -3.39 -5.06
CA ILE A 150 39.72 -2.10 -5.70
C ILE A 150 41.24 -1.98 -5.83
N VAL A 151 41.97 -2.53 -4.87
CA VAL A 151 43.44 -2.57 -4.86
C VAL A 151 43.96 -3.42 -6.02
N SER A 152 43.43 -4.59 -6.29
CA SER A 152 43.85 -5.43 -7.40
C SER A 152 43.44 -4.85 -8.77
N ALA A 153 42.28 -4.18 -8.85
CA ALA A 153 41.87 -3.49 -10.07
C ALA A 153 42.76 -2.27 -10.35
N LEU A 154 43.17 -1.51 -9.30
CA LEU A 154 44.12 -0.39 -9.42
C LEU A 154 45.52 -0.87 -9.81
N ALA A 155 45.99 -1.97 -9.22
CA ALA A 155 47.27 -2.58 -9.59
C ALA A 155 47.31 -3.04 -11.04
N ALA A 156 46.21 -3.66 -11.52
CA ALA A 156 46.05 -4.06 -12.91
C ALA A 156 45.94 -2.85 -13.85
N ALA A 157 45.34 -1.75 -13.44
CA ALA A 157 45.30 -0.51 -14.21
C ALA A 157 46.70 0.14 -14.29
N ASN A 158 47.44 0.23 -13.17
CA ASN A 158 48.80 0.78 -13.15
C ASN A 158 49.79 -0.03 -13.98
N SER A 159 49.65 -1.36 -14.07
CA SER A 159 50.51 -2.19 -14.90
C SER A 159 50.26 -1.99 -16.40
N ARG A 160 49.20 -1.30 -16.82
CA ARG A 160 48.88 -0.95 -18.20
C ARG A 160 49.35 0.47 -18.60
N ILE A 161 49.92 1.23 -17.68
CA ILE A 161 50.55 2.51 -18.00
C ILE A 161 51.81 2.17 -18.76
N ILE A 162 51.77 2.33 -20.08
CA ILE A 162 52.96 2.25 -20.92
C ILE A 162 53.70 3.55 -20.68
N ASP A 163 54.97 3.46 -20.15
CA ASP A 163 55.84 4.59 -20.12
C ASP A 163 56.08 5.04 -21.56
N ALA A 164 55.44 6.12 -21.96
CA ALA A 164 55.70 6.76 -23.22
C ALA A 164 57.06 7.44 -23.10
N ASP A 165 58.09 6.85 -23.70
CA ASP A 165 59.38 7.47 -23.85
C ASP A 165 59.20 8.72 -24.73
N VAL A 166 59.21 9.88 -24.10
CA VAL A 166 59.21 11.19 -24.77
C VAL A 166 60.60 11.38 -25.37
N THR A 167 60.77 10.95 -26.57
CA THR A 167 61.99 11.35 -27.33
C THR A 167 61.86 12.85 -27.64
N ASP A 168 62.73 13.64 -26.99
CA ASP A 168 62.91 15.04 -27.30
C ASP A 168 63.19 15.24 -28.80
N VAL A 169 62.27 15.80 -29.52
CA VAL A 169 62.46 16.27 -30.88
C VAL A 169 63.14 17.63 -30.81
N GLU A 170 64.48 17.67 -31.04
CA GLU A 170 65.21 18.93 -31.18
C GLU A 170 64.60 19.76 -32.33
N PRO A 171 64.36 21.05 -32.12
CA PRO A 171 63.89 21.96 -33.19
C PRO A 171 65.05 22.28 -34.10
N LYS A 172 64.82 22.11 -35.43
CA LYS A 172 65.71 22.63 -36.51
C LYS A 172 65.42 24.08 -36.76
#